data_c15009ddc475d427ba7e97d4a0ca2bc9
#
_entry.id   c15009ddc475d427ba7e97d4a0ca2bc9
#
_cell.length_a   1.000
_cell.length_b   1.000
_cell.length_c   1.000
_cell.angle_alpha   90.00
_cell.angle_beta   90.00
_cell.angle_gamma   90.00
#
_symmetry.space_group_name_H-M   'P 1'
#
loop_
_entity.id
_entity.type
_entity.pdbx_description
1 polymer ?
#
loop_
_entity_poly.entity_id
_entity_poly.type
_entity_poly.pdbx_seq_one_letter_code
_entity_poly.pdbx_strand_id
1 'polypeptide(L)'
;MTSFEENLKISWGKIPTGVAVLTTLENSGDLHGITINSFFSLSIKKPLVLVSISKSAVSHDLIVNNGRFGLSVLNSDQREYADFFSRNNKEKLPDKFEMITINDGIYVIENSLIQFSCELYSMNSVFDHTLFAANITKVNSNDSSPLVWHK
;
A
#
# COMPACT_ATOMS: atom_id res chain seq x y z
N MET A 1 -2.25 -26.43 -21.50
CA MET A 1 -3.52 -25.90 -20.95
C MET A 1 -3.19 -25.23 -19.61
N THR A 2 -3.53 -23.96 -19.46
CA THR A 2 -3.34 -23.24 -18.20
C THR A 2 -4.35 -23.72 -17.15
N SER A 3 -3.91 -23.82 -15.89
CA SER A 3 -4.79 -24.15 -14.78
C SER A 3 -5.84 -23.04 -14.55
N PHE A 4 -6.91 -23.35 -13.81
CA PHE A 4 -7.90 -22.35 -13.43
C PHE A 4 -7.24 -21.16 -12.69
N GLU A 5 -6.35 -21.44 -11.77
CA GLU A 5 -5.64 -20.40 -11.01
C GLU A 5 -4.78 -19.51 -11.91
N GLU A 6 -4.05 -20.10 -12.87
CA GLU A 6 -3.26 -19.34 -13.84
C GLU A 6 -4.14 -18.45 -14.70
N ASN A 7 -5.26 -19.00 -15.21
CA ASN A 7 -6.22 -18.22 -15.98
C ASN A 7 -6.81 -17.08 -15.18
N LEU A 8 -7.07 -17.29 -13.89
CA LEU A 8 -7.58 -16.26 -13.01
C LEU A 8 -6.56 -15.12 -12.82
N LYS A 9 -5.29 -15.46 -12.57
CA LYS A 9 -4.20 -14.47 -12.46
C LYS A 9 -4.05 -13.65 -13.74
N ILE A 10 -4.06 -14.33 -14.89
CA ILE A 10 -3.98 -13.67 -16.21
C ILE A 10 -5.16 -12.72 -16.41
N SER A 11 -6.36 -13.15 -16.04
CA SER A 11 -7.57 -12.35 -16.20
C SER A 11 -7.56 -11.09 -15.33
N TRP A 12 -7.20 -11.22 -14.06
CA TRP A 12 -7.05 -10.07 -13.16
C TRP A 12 -5.98 -9.10 -13.65
N GLY A 13 -4.89 -9.61 -14.22
CA GLY A 13 -3.82 -8.78 -14.78
C GLY A 13 -4.26 -7.86 -15.92
N LYS A 14 -5.38 -8.15 -16.59
CA LYS A 14 -5.92 -7.32 -17.68
C LYS A 14 -6.65 -6.07 -17.20
N ILE A 15 -6.98 -6.00 -15.92
CA ILE A 15 -7.69 -4.85 -15.36
C ILE A 15 -6.65 -3.82 -14.92
N PRO A 16 -6.66 -2.61 -15.50
CA PRO A 16 -5.73 -1.58 -15.06
C PRO A 16 -6.07 -1.11 -13.64
N THR A 17 -5.05 -0.96 -12.82
CA THR A 17 -5.19 -0.45 -11.45
C THR A 17 -4.18 0.64 -11.19
N GLY A 18 -4.44 1.45 -10.16
CA GLY A 18 -3.40 2.24 -9.54
C GLY A 18 -2.41 1.33 -8.79
N VAL A 19 -1.32 1.91 -8.36
CA VAL A 19 -0.27 1.23 -7.59
C VAL A 19 0.03 2.08 -6.36
N ALA A 20 0.08 1.47 -5.20
CA ALA A 20 0.43 2.14 -3.97
C ALA A 20 1.49 1.38 -3.19
N VAL A 21 2.20 2.08 -2.33
CA VAL A 21 3.07 1.49 -1.31
C VAL A 21 2.46 1.79 0.06
N LEU A 22 2.15 0.75 0.79
CA LEU A 22 1.72 0.85 2.18
C LEU A 22 2.96 0.76 3.06
N THR A 23 3.13 1.72 3.96
CA THR A 23 4.31 1.82 4.84
C THR A 23 3.90 1.76 6.30
N THR A 24 4.69 1.05 7.08
CA THR A 24 4.55 0.93 8.52
C THR A 24 5.93 0.73 9.14
N LEU A 25 6.03 0.65 10.46
CA LEU A 25 7.30 0.47 11.15
C LEU A 25 7.40 -0.94 11.75
N GLU A 26 8.57 -1.52 11.66
CA GLU A 26 8.94 -2.73 12.39
C GLU A 26 9.17 -2.38 13.88
N ASN A 27 9.21 -3.39 14.74
CA ASN A 27 9.49 -3.21 16.17
C ASN A 27 10.85 -2.55 16.43
N SER A 28 11.80 -2.73 15.52
CA SER A 28 13.12 -2.07 15.55
C SER A 28 13.06 -0.57 15.26
N GLY A 29 11.93 -0.06 14.75
CA GLY A 29 11.78 1.29 14.23
C GLY A 29 12.13 1.43 12.75
N ASP A 30 12.59 0.36 12.11
CA ASP A 30 12.89 0.37 10.68
C ASP A 30 11.62 0.46 9.84
N LEU A 31 11.73 1.14 8.72
CA LEU A 31 10.63 1.27 7.78
C LEU A 31 10.36 -0.05 7.06
N HIS A 32 9.11 -0.46 7.04
CA HIS A 32 8.63 -1.58 6.23
C HIS A 32 7.61 -1.07 5.21
N GLY A 33 7.67 -1.58 3.99
CA GLY A 33 6.72 -1.23 2.95
C GLY A 33 6.33 -2.42 2.10
N ILE A 34 5.15 -2.37 1.53
CA ILE A 34 4.63 -3.36 0.59
C ILE A 34 3.92 -2.66 -0.56
N THR A 35 4.20 -3.10 -1.78
CA THR A 35 3.49 -2.62 -2.98
C THR A 35 2.16 -3.34 -3.12
N ILE A 36 1.10 -2.57 -3.27
CA ILE A 36 -0.25 -3.10 -3.44
C ILE A 36 -0.97 -2.40 -4.58
N ASN A 37 -1.92 -3.11 -5.18
CA ASN A 37 -2.96 -2.54 -6.05
C ASN A 37 -4.37 -2.81 -5.48
N SER A 38 -4.44 -3.43 -4.32
CA SER A 38 -5.67 -3.86 -3.63
C SER A 38 -6.15 -2.79 -2.65
N PHE A 39 -6.46 -1.60 -3.14
CA PHE A 39 -6.95 -0.49 -2.33
C PHE A 39 -8.04 0.28 -3.08
N PHE A 40 -8.99 0.82 -2.34
CA PHE A 40 -10.02 1.70 -2.91
C PHE A 40 -10.71 2.56 -1.84
N SER A 41 -11.37 3.62 -2.30
CA SER A 41 -12.18 4.49 -1.45
C SER A 41 -13.42 3.73 -0.97
N LEU A 42 -13.57 3.57 0.33
CA LEU A 42 -14.72 2.90 0.91
C LEU A 42 -15.84 3.87 1.23
N SER A 43 -15.51 5.06 1.73
CA SER A 43 -16.46 6.11 2.06
C SER A 43 -15.75 7.47 2.06
N ILE A 44 -16.49 8.51 1.67
CA ILE A 44 -15.99 9.90 1.70
C ILE A 44 -16.47 10.63 2.96
N LYS A 45 -17.73 10.49 3.31
CA LYS A 45 -18.32 11.17 4.48
C LYS A 45 -17.57 10.80 5.77
N LYS A 46 -17.38 9.50 6.00
CA LYS A 46 -16.34 9.00 6.88
C LYS A 46 -15.18 8.62 5.97
N PRO A 47 -14.04 9.31 6.06
CA PRO A 47 -12.98 9.15 5.06
C PRO A 47 -12.26 7.81 5.27
N LEU A 48 -12.81 6.76 4.68
CA LEU A 48 -12.32 5.40 4.81
C LEU A 48 -11.71 4.91 3.51
N VAL A 49 -10.54 4.28 3.63
CA VAL A 49 -9.90 3.49 2.59
C VAL A 49 -9.95 2.02 2.98
N LEU A 50 -10.16 1.14 2.00
CA LEU A 50 -10.04 -0.31 2.19
C LEU A 50 -8.77 -0.80 1.52
N VAL A 51 -8.00 -1.62 2.24
CA VAL A 51 -6.84 -2.34 1.68
C VAL A 51 -6.97 -3.82 2.00
N SER A 52 -6.58 -4.68 1.04
CA SER A 52 -6.58 -6.13 1.21
C SER A 52 -5.14 -6.63 1.28
N ILE A 53 -4.78 -7.28 2.39
CA ILE A 53 -3.41 -7.74 2.65
C ILE A 53 -3.42 -9.23 2.95
N SER A 54 -2.50 -9.97 2.32
CA SER A 54 -2.31 -11.39 2.62
C SER A 54 -1.89 -11.59 4.07
N LYS A 55 -2.50 -12.57 4.73
CA LYS A 55 -2.13 -12.94 6.10
C LYS A 55 -0.70 -13.43 6.25
N SER A 56 -0.09 -13.91 5.16
CA SER A 56 1.32 -14.34 5.11
C SER A 56 2.30 -13.20 4.92
N ALA A 57 1.83 -12.00 4.57
CA ALA A 57 2.71 -10.83 4.40
C ALA A 57 3.18 -10.31 5.76
N VAL A 58 4.45 -9.92 5.85
CA VAL A 58 4.99 -9.28 7.06
C VAL A 58 4.20 -8.03 7.44
N SER A 59 3.75 -7.27 6.46
CA SER A 59 2.93 -6.06 6.66
C SER A 59 1.64 -6.33 7.41
N HIS A 60 1.06 -7.52 7.28
CA HIS A 60 -0.22 -7.86 7.92
C HIS A 60 -0.15 -7.67 9.44
N ASP A 61 0.78 -8.34 10.09
CA ASP A 61 0.91 -8.27 11.55
C ASP A 61 1.39 -6.91 12.01
N LEU A 62 2.22 -6.24 11.21
CA LEU A 62 2.66 -4.88 11.52
C LEU A 62 1.50 -3.89 11.52
N ILE A 63 0.57 -4.00 10.58
CA ILE A 63 -0.66 -3.17 10.55
C ILE A 63 -1.51 -3.43 11.79
N VAL A 64 -1.71 -4.71 12.14
CA VAL A 64 -2.49 -5.09 13.32
C VAL A 64 -1.86 -4.52 14.59
N ASN A 65 -0.55 -4.66 14.74
CA ASN A 65 0.18 -4.25 15.95
C ASN A 65 0.28 -2.72 16.06
N ASN A 66 0.54 -2.02 14.95
CA ASN A 66 0.72 -0.57 14.97
C ASN A 66 -0.60 0.20 14.94
N GLY A 67 -1.65 -0.38 14.36
CA GLY A 67 -2.96 0.26 14.22
C GLY A 67 -2.97 1.46 13.28
N ARG A 68 -1.89 1.71 12.54
CA ARG A 68 -1.78 2.84 11.61
C ARG A 68 -0.73 2.57 10.53
N PHE A 69 -0.87 3.23 9.40
CA PHE A 69 0.07 3.12 8.29
C PHE A 69 0.01 4.33 7.37
N GLY A 70 1.06 4.50 6.57
CA GLY A 70 1.08 5.43 5.44
C GLY A 70 0.66 4.70 4.17
N LEU A 71 0.00 5.40 3.26
CA LEU A 71 -0.34 4.89 1.95
C LEU A 71 0.03 5.91 0.90
N SER A 72 0.99 5.56 0.04
CA SER A 72 1.48 6.41 -1.03
C SER A 72 0.99 5.86 -2.36
N VAL A 73 0.03 6.55 -2.99
CA VAL A 73 -0.40 6.23 -4.35
C VAL A 73 0.63 6.81 -5.31
N LEU A 74 1.29 5.96 -6.08
CA LEU A 74 2.47 6.33 -6.86
C LEU A 74 2.11 7.11 -8.12
N ASN A 75 2.99 8.04 -8.50
CA ASN A 75 2.95 8.67 -9.81
C ASN A 75 3.77 7.88 -10.85
N SER A 76 3.65 8.26 -12.11
CA SER A 76 4.28 7.54 -13.24
C SER A 76 5.81 7.49 -13.19
N ASP A 77 6.46 8.38 -12.44
CA ASP A 77 7.92 8.42 -12.30
C ASP A 77 8.44 7.58 -11.12
N GLN A 78 7.54 6.94 -10.37
CA GLN A 78 7.88 6.23 -9.13
C GLN A 78 7.85 4.71 -9.26
N ARG A 79 7.99 4.18 -10.46
CA ARG A 79 7.99 2.73 -10.68
C ARG A 79 9.08 2.00 -9.87
N GLU A 80 10.22 2.62 -9.67
CA GLU A 80 11.31 2.03 -8.87
C GLU A 80 10.87 1.72 -7.42
N TYR A 81 10.06 2.58 -6.83
CA TYR A 81 9.48 2.34 -5.49
C TYR A 81 8.57 1.13 -5.50
N ALA A 82 7.71 1.02 -6.50
CA ALA A 82 6.82 -0.14 -6.65
C ALA A 82 7.63 -1.43 -6.77
N ASP A 83 8.65 -1.44 -7.60
CA ASP A 83 9.50 -2.62 -7.81
C ASP A 83 10.25 -3.01 -6.54
N PHE A 84 10.81 -2.03 -5.82
CA PHE A 84 11.54 -2.28 -4.58
C PHE A 84 10.64 -2.90 -3.50
N PHE A 85 9.51 -2.28 -3.21
CA PHE A 85 8.62 -2.73 -2.15
C PHE A 85 7.76 -3.96 -2.53
N SER A 86 7.82 -4.42 -3.77
CA SER A 86 7.19 -5.66 -4.20
C SER A 86 8.03 -6.91 -3.88
N ARG A 87 9.30 -6.73 -3.48
CA ARG A 87 10.23 -7.83 -3.21
C ARG A 87 10.10 -8.31 -1.77
N ASN A 88 10.21 -9.64 -1.59
CA ASN A 88 10.25 -10.28 -0.28
C ASN A 88 11.66 -10.32 0.34
N ASN A 89 12.49 -9.33 0.06
CA ASN A 89 13.81 -9.26 0.62
C ASN A 89 13.91 -8.14 1.67
N LYS A 90 14.89 -8.29 2.57
CA LYS A 90 15.20 -7.31 3.60
C LYS A 90 16.35 -6.39 3.16
N GLU A 91 16.33 -5.97 1.91
CA GLU A 91 17.33 -5.02 1.42
C GLU A 91 17.14 -3.67 2.11
N LYS A 92 18.27 -3.01 2.36
CA LYS A 92 18.28 -1.65 2.87
C LYS A 92 17.59 -0.72 1.87
N LEU A 93 16.79 0.19 2.38
CA LEU A 93 16.15 1.23 1.57
C LEU A 93 17.21 2.01 0.77
N PRO A 94 17.08 2.12 -0.56
CA PRO A 94 18.02 2.91 -1.36
C PRO A 94 18.13 4.37 -0.87
N ASP A 95 19.33 4.91 -0.81
CA ASP A 95 19.57 6.28 -0.34
C ASP A 95 18.83 7.33 -1.17
N LYS A 96 18.57 7.05 -2.45
CA LYS A 96 17.82 7.94 -3.35
C LYS A 96 16.32 7.98 -3.09
N PHE A 97 15.78 7.05 -2.29
CA PHE A 97 14.36 7.03 -1.96
C PHE A 97 14.07 8.06 -0.87
N GLU A 98 13.16 8.97 -1.19
CA GLU A 98 12.80 10.07 -0.31
C GLU A 98 11.51 9.76 0.44
N MET A 99 11.67 9.46 1.72
CA MET A 99 10.55 9.21 2.65
C MET A 99 10.37 10.44 3.53
N ILE A 100 9.12 10.84 3.72
CA ILE A 100 8.76 11.95 4.60
C ILE A 100 7.71 11.49 5.62
N THR A 101 7.62 12.21 6.74
CA THR A 101 6.53 12.01 7.69
C THR A 101 5.33 12.86 7.26
N ILE A 102 4.16 12.25 7.23
CA ILE A 102 2.90 12.95 6.98
C ILE A 102 2.16 13.25 8.28
N ASN A 103 2.42 12.45 9.29
CA ASN A 103 1.90 12.55 10.64
C ASN A 103 2.88 11.87 11.60
N ASP A 104 2.72 12.03 12.91
CA ASP A 104 3.66 11.45 13.88
C ASP A 104 3.93 9.96 13.65
N GLY A 105 5.16 9.63 13.25
CA GLY A 105 5.61 8.27 13.02
C GLY A 105 5.00 7.58 11.80
N ILE A 106 4.25 8.29 10.97
CA ILE A 106 3.71 7.74 9.72
C ILE A 106 4.51 8.29 8.56
N TYR A 107 5.19 7.38 7.85
CA TYR A 107 6.01 7.72 6.70
C TYR A 107 5.26 7.48 5.40
N VAL A 108 5.50 8.34 4.42
CA VAL A 108 5.02 8.21 3.04
C VAL A 108 6.15 8.56 2.08
N ILE A 109 5.98 8.18 0.83
CA ILE A 109 6.94 8.48 -0.23
C ILE A 109 6.71 9.92 -0.70
N GLU A 110 7.77 10.73 -0.68
CA GLU A 110 7.72 12.11 -1.14
C GLU A 110 7.30 12.20 -2.60
N ASN A 111 6.55 13.23 -2.95
CA ASN A 111 6.07 13.51 -4.31
C ASN A 111 5.15 12.45 -4.92
N SER A 112 4.62 11.53 -4.14
CA SER A 112 3.59 10.61 -4.64
C SER A 112 2.34 11.36 -5.09
N LEU A 113 1.59 10.76 -6.01
CA LEU A 113 0.34 11.33 -6.51
C LEU A 113 -0.62 11.67 -5.37
N ILE A 114 -0.76 10.74 -4.43
CA ILE A 114 -1.55 10.94 -3.21
C ILE A 114 -0.79 10.33 -2.04
N GLN A 115 -0.82 11.01 -0.91
CA GLN A 115 -0.27 10.53 0.35
C GLN A 115 -1.36 10.52 1.39
N PHE A 116 -1.60 9.36 2.00
CA PHE A 116 -2.58 9.19 3.07
C PHE A 116 -1.90 8.80 4.38
N SER A 117 -2.30 9.47 5.47
CA SER A 117 -2.10 8.98 6.84
C SER A 117 -3.35 8.22 7.25
N CYS A 118 -3.20 6.98 7.69
CA CYS A 118 -4.31 6.07 7.96
C CYS A 118 -4.24 5.50 9.37
N GLU A 119 -5.39 5.44 10.04
CA GLU A 119 -5.58 4.75 11.31
C GLU A 119 -6.59 3.63 11.15
N LEU A 120 -6.25 2.45 11.65
CA LEU A 120 -7.10 1.27 11.55
C LEU A 120 -8.46 1.52 12.19
N TYR A 121 -9.53 1.26 11.45
CA TYR A 121 -10.91 1.41 11.89
C TYR A 121 -11.56 0.06 12.16
N SER A 122 -11.45 -0.87 11.22
CA SER A 122 -11.95 -2.24 11.37
C SER A 122 -11.18 -3.20 10.48
N MET A 123 -11.29 -4.48 10.77
CA MET A 123 -10.65 -5.53 9.98
C MET A 123 -11.56 -6.73 9.88
N ASN A 124 -11.58 -7.36 8.70
CA ASN A 124 -12.34 -8.56 8.41
C ASN A 124 -11.45 -9.62 7.77
N SER A 125 -11.41 -10.79 8.39
CA SER A 125 -10.69 -11.94 7.84
C SER A 125 -11.50 -12.56 6.70
N VAL A 126 -10.87 -12.71 5.53
CA VAL A 126 -11.46 -13.36 4.36
C VAL A 126 -10.45 -14.36 3.82
N PHE A 127 -10.59 -15.62 4.16
CA PHE A 127 -9.71 -16.73 3.79
C PHE A 127 -8.23 -16.40 4.10
N ASP A 128 -7.39 -16.26 3.08
CA ASP A 128 -5.95 -15.98 3.22
C ASP A 128 -5.58 -14.49 3.24
N HIS A 129 -6.57 -13.61 3.24
CA HIS A 129 -6.42 -12.16 3.31
C HIS A 129 -7.19 -11.56 4.47
N THR A 130 -6.81 -10.36 4.86
CA THR A 130 -7.57 -9.49 5.75
C THR A 130 -7.91 -8.20 5.02
N LEU A 131 -9.18 -7.79 5.12
CA LEU A 131 -9.64 -6.49 4.65
C LEU A 131 -9.49 -5.49 5.80
N PHE A 132 -8.60 -4.52 5.64
CA PHE A 132 -8.41 -3.44 6.61
C PHE A 132 -9.14 -2.21 6.12
N ALA A 133 -10.14 -1.75 6.89
CA ALA A 133 -10.73 -0.43 6.70
C ALA A 133 -10.01 0.55 7.63
N ALA A 134 -9.54 1.67 7.09
CA ALA A 134 -8.80 2.64 7.86
C ALA A 134 -9.35 4.05 7.65
N ASN A 135 -9.38 4.84 8.72
CA ASN A 135 -9.68 6.27 8.65
C ASN A 135 -8.48 7.00 8.04
N ILE A 136 -8.76 7.82 7.03
CA ILE A 136 -7.79 8.75 6.50
C ILE A 136 -7.77 9.98 7.40
N THR A 137 -6.66 10.20 8.09
CA THR A 137 -6.50 11.31 9.04
C THR A 137 -5.83 12.52 8.43
N LYS A 138 -5.10 12.32 7.34
CA LYS A 138 -4.48 13.39 6.54
C LYS A 138 -4.30 12.95 5.11
N VAL A 139 -4.46 13.87 4.17
CA VAL A 139 -4.27 13.63 2.75
C VAL A 139 -3.52 14.78 2.10
N ASN A 140 -2.53 14.44 1.27
CA ASN A 140 -1.88 15.35 0.33
C ASN A 140 -2.01 14.77 -1.07
N SER A 141 -2.19 15.61 -2.07
CA SER A 141 -2.22 15.18 -3.48
C SER A 141 -1.59 16.24 -4.37
N ASN A 142 -1.21 15.84 -5.56
CA ASN A 142 -0.68 16.75 -6.58
C ASN A 142 -1.24 16.38 -7.97
N ASP A 143 -0.86 17.14 -8.99
CA ASP A 143 -1.37 16.99 -10.36
C ASP A 143 -0.48 16.11 -11.24
N SER A 144 0.37 15.26 -10.67
CA SER A 144 1.17 14.32 -11.43
C SER A 144 0.30 13.22 -12.06
N SER A 145 0.85 12.48 -13.00
CA SER A 145 0.15 11.36 -13.64
C SER A 145 0.26 10.10 -12.79
N PRO A 146 -0.79 9.28 -12.70
CA PRO A 146 -0.75 8.04 -11.92
C PRO A 146 0.15 6.98 -12.56
N LEU A 147 0.79 6.17 -11.72
CA LEU A 147 1.37 4.91 -12.15
C LEU A 147 0.23 3.91 -12.33
N VAL A 148 0.11 3.36 -13.53
CA VAL A 148 -0.93 2.39 -13.87
C VAL A 148 -0.27 1.04 -14.13
N TRP A 149 -0.83 0.00 -13.52
CA TRP A 149 -0.38 -1.37 -13.70
C TRP A 149 -1.47 -2.20 -14.40
N HIS A 150 -1.07 -2.88 -15.47
CA HIS A 150 -1.87 -3.93 -16.13
C HIS A 150 -0.94 -4.79 -16.99
N LYS A 151 -1.40 -5.97 -17.37
CA LYS A 151 -0.74 -6.86 -18.33
C LYS A 151 -1.42 -6.85 -19.68
#